data_c116a5dff5110f8c4411ca0e4833a7b5
#
_entry.id   c116a5dff5110f8c4411ca0e4833a7b5
#
_cell.length_a   1.000
_cell.length_b   1.000
_cell.length_c   1.000
_cell.angle_alpha   90.00
_cell.angle_beta   90.00
_cell.angle_gamma   90.00
#
_symmetry.space_group_name_H-M   'P 1'
#
loop_
_entity.id
_entity.type
_entity.pdbx_description
1 polymer ?
#
loop_
_entity_poly.entity_id
_entity_poly.type
_entity_poly.pdbx_seq_one_letter_code
_entity_poly.pdbx_strand_id
1 'polypeptide(L)'
;MKMIPLGSTDIKLSRMGLGTWAIGGGPAWNGDLDLQVCIDTIVEAHRCGINLIDTAPGYNFGNSEVIVGQALKKLPRNDIVVETKCGIVWERTGSLFNKVGDRQLYKNLTPESIREEVEASLQRLGIDTIDIYMTHWQSVEPCFTPIAETVDTLNALKKEGKIRSIGAANIDAGHIREYLKHGELDIIQAKYSILDRALEGELLPLCQQNGIIVQVYSPLEQGLLTGTIGRDYVPGGARANKVWFQRENMLRVMDMLEEWRPLCAKYHCTIPALALAWILKQSDLITLLSGATSPEQVRENTDALTIALTDEDSLLMREMAVALDTK
;
A
#
# COMPACT_ATOMS: atom_id res chain seq x y z
N MET A 1 -18.56 -5.13 5.97
CA MET A 1 -17.60 -4.03 5.63
C MET A 1 -18.15 -3.22 4.45
N LYS A 2 -17.99 -1.88 4.46
CA LYS A 2 -18.36 -1.04 3.30
C LYS A 2 -17.40 -1.34 2.14
N MET A 3 -17.96 -1.53 0.94
CA MET A 3 -17.19 -1.80 -0.28
C MET A 3 -17.20 -0.55 -1.16
N ILE A 4 -16.07 -0.32 -1.88
CA ILE A 4 -15.90 0.80 -2.81
C ILE A 4 -15.84 0.22 -4.23
N PRO A 5 -16.69 0.68 -5.17
CA PRO A 5 -16.58 0.27 -6.57
C PRO A 5 -15.28 0.81 -7.19
N LEU A 6 -14.59 0.01 -8.00
CA LEU A 6 -13.34 0.39 -8.65
C LEU A 6 -13.61 0.84 -10.09
N GLY A 7 -13.57 2.14 -10.32
CA GLY A 7 -13.79 2.74 -11.64
C GLY A 7 -15.05 2.24 -12.32
N SER A 8 -14.96 1.92 -13.62
CA SER A 8 -16.02 1.34 -14.44
C SER A 8 -16.07 -0.19 -14.41
N THR A 9 -15.23 -0.83 -13.57
CA THR A 9 -15.14 -2.29 -13.46
C THR A 9 -16.26 -2.86 -12.58
N ASP A 10 -16.43 -4.18 -12.60
CA ASP A 10 -17.30 -4.92 -11.67
C ASP A 10 -16.62 -5.20 -10.32
N ILE A 11 -15.36 -4.76 -10.15
CA ILE A 11 -14.58 -4.98 -8.93
C ILE A 11 -15.07 -4.05 -7.82
N LYS A 12 -15.20 -4.61 -6.61
CA LYS A 12 -15.47 -3.85 -5.40
C LYS A 12 -14.37 -4.13 -4.37
N LEU A 13 -13.80 -3.07 -3.83
CA LEU A 13 -12.71 -3.13 -2.84
C LEU A 13 -13.25 -2.95 -1.42
N SER A 14 -12.73 -3.73 -0.48
CA SER A 14 -12.88 -3.41 0.94
C SER A 14 -12.17 -2.09 1.28
N ARG A 15 -12.69 -1.33 2.26
CA ARG A 15 -12.08 -0.06 2.73
C ARG A 15 -10.68 -0.25 3.33
N MET A 16 -10.29 -1.50 3.61
CA MET A 16 -8.95 -1.90 4.04
C MET A 16 -8.47 -3.05 3.17
N GLY A 17 -7.22 -2.98 2.73
CA GLY A 17 -6.48 -4.04 2.07
C GLY A 17 -5.33 -4.52 2.96
N LEU A 18 -4.86 -5.74 2.72
CA LEU A 18 -3.65 -6.27 3.34
C LEU A 18 -2.44 -5.98 2.45
N GLY A 19 -1.50 -5.17 2.96
CA GLY A 19 -0.20 -4.98 2.34
C GLY A 19 0.77 -6.10 2.74
N THR A 20 1.39 -6.75 1.76
CA THR A 20 2.23 -7.94 2.00
C THR A 20 3.73 -7.66 1.92
N TRP A 21 4.17 -6.40 1.97
CA TRP A 21 5.59 -6.09 1.91
C TRP A 21 6.37 -6.72 3.08
N ALA A 22 5.85 -6.63 4.31
CA ALA A 22 6.48 -7.25 5.47
C ALA A 22 6.40 -8.79 5.42
N ILE A 23 5.31 -9.35 4.90
CA ILE A 23 5.12 -10.80 4.67
C ILE A 23 6.18 -11.34 3.70
N GLY A 24 6.58 -10.58 2.69
CA GLY A 24 7.66 -10.95 1.77
C GLY A 24 9.01 -11.17 2.45
N GLY A 25 9.22 -10.59 3.64
CA GLY A 25 10.44 -10.75 4.43
C GLY A 25 11.68 -10.08 3.81
N GLY A 26 12.82 -10.70 4.02
CA GLY A 26 14.11 -10.28 3.48
C GLY A 26 14.78 -9.14 4.23
N PRO A 27 15.87 -8.56 3.68
CA PRO A 27 16.71 -7.57 4.37
C PRO A 27 15.97 -6.30 4.79
N ALA A 28 14.90 -5.93 4.09
CA ALA A 28 14.10 -4.74 4.43
C ALA A 28 13.40 -4.89 5.80
N TRP A 29 13.10 -6.13 6.20
CA TRP A 29 12.36 -6.46 7.43
C TRP A 29 13.16 -7.29 8.42
N ASN A 30 14.50 -7.33 8.28
CA ASN A 30 15.43 -8.04 9.15
C ASN A 30 15.25 -9.58 9.16
N GLY A 31 14.78 -10.14 8.07
CA GLY A 31 14.65 -11.57 7.88
C GLY A 31 13.28 -12.02 7.36
N ASP A 32 13.12 -13.32 7.31
CA ASP A 32 11.90 -13.96 6.84
C ASP A 32 11.01 -14.37 8.02
N LEU A 33 9.71 -14.36 7.79
CA LEU A 33 8.71 -14.86 8.72
C LEU A 33 8.43 -16.35 8.45
N ASP A 34 7.84 -17.02 9.42
CA ASP A 34 7.33 -18.38 9.21
C ASP A 34 6.27 -18.39 8.10
N LEU A 35 6.44 -19.26 7.12
CA LEU A 35 5.58 -19.32 5.93
C LEU A 35 4.11 -19.59 6.30
N GLN A 36 3.87 -20.49 7.28
CA GLN A 36 2.51 -20.82 7.67
C GLN A 36 1.83 -19.64 8.36
N VAL A 37 2.56 -18.89 9.20
CA VAL A 37 2.06 -17.64 9.80
C VAL A 37 1.71 -16.61 8.74
N CYS A 38 2.56 -16.46 7.69
CA CYS A 38 2.27 -15.56 6.57
C CYS A 38 0.97 -15.94 5.85
N ILE A 39 0.81 -17.24 5.53
CA ILE A 39 -0.40 -17.75 4.87
C ILE A 39 -1.63 -17.54 5.76
N ASP A 40 -1.53 -17.88 7.05
CA ASP A 40 -2.64 -17.74 7.99
C ASP A 40 -3.03 -16.27 8.21
N THR A 41 -2.07 -15.34 8.14
CA THR A 41 -2.32 -13.90 8.17
C THR A 41 -3.16 -13.45 6.96
N ILE A 42 -2.84 -13.92 5.75
CA ILE A 42 -3.61 -13.60 4.54
C ILE A 42 -5.01 -14.23 4.61
N VAL A 43 -5.12 -15.47 5.08
CA VAL A 43 -6.43 -16.15 5.25
C VAL A 43 -7.28 -15.43 6.29
N GLU A 44 -6.68 -14.95 7.39
CA GLU A 44 -7.39 -14.20 8.42
C GLU A 44 -7.89 -12.84 7.89
N ALA A 45 -7.12 -12.18 7.02
CA ALA A 45 -7.57 -10.95 6.38
C ALA A 45 -8.90 -11.16 5.63
N HIS A 46 -9.01 -12.23 4.86
CA HIS A 46 -10.27 -12.59 4.20
C HIS A 46 -11.40 -12.89 5.21
N ARG A 47 -11.12 -13.60 6.30
CA ARG A 47 -12.11 -13.88 7.36
C ARG A 47 -12.62 -12.60 8.04
N CYS A 48 -11.76 -11.60 8.17
CA CYS A 48 -12.14 -10.27 8.65
C CYS A 48 -12.86 -9.40 7.60
N GLY A 49 -13.11 -9.96 6.40
CA GLY A 49 -13.84 -9.27 5.31
C GLY A 49 -12.95 -8.38 4.42
N ILE A 50 -11.63 -8.46 4.56
CA ILE A 50 -10.69 -7.82 3.63
C ILE A 50 -10.63 -8.69 2.37
N ASN A 51 -10.94 -8.10 1.22
CA ASN A 51 -10.83 -8.79 -0.06
C ASN A 51 -9.61 -8.33 -0.89
N LEU A 52 -8.99 -7.22 -0.57
CA LEU A 52 -7.88 -6.64 -1.31
C LEU A 52 -6.54 -7.09 -0.71
N ILE A 53 -5.74 -7.80 -1.52
CA ILE A 53 -4.39 -8.25 -1.18
C ILE A 53 -3.40 -7.57 -2.11
N ASP A 54 -2.58 -6.68 -1.55
CA ASP A 54 -1.53 -5.95 -2.28
C ASP A 54 -0.18 -6.67 -2.14
N THR A 55 0.47 -6.88 -3.26
CA THR A 55 1.83 -7.42 -3.34
C THR A 55 2.64 -6.71 -4.43
N ALA A 56 3.89 -7.13 -4.66
CA ALA A 56 4.73 -6.65 -5.74
C ALA A 56 5.89 -7.61 -6.01
N PRO A 57 6.40 -7.69 -7.27
CA PRO A 57 7.65 -8.40 -7.59
C PRO A 57 8.84 -7.90 -6.79
N GLY A 58 8.93 -6.57 -6.56
CA GLY A 58 10.00 -5.96 -5.77
C GLY A 58 10.01 -6.33 -4.28
N TYR A 59 8.97 -6.97 -3.76
CA TYR A 59 8.90 -7.40 -2.36
C TYR A 59 9.67 -8.71 -2.17
N ASN A 60 10.95 -8.57 -1.78
CA ASN A 60 11.91 -9.65 -1.63
C ASN A 60 11.98 -10.55 -2.89
N PHE A 61 12.19 -9.90 -4.05
CA PHE A 61 12.45 -10.58 -5.32
C PHE A 61 11.39 -11.62 -5.72
N GLY A 62 10.12 -11.25 -5.57
CA GLY A 62 8.96 -12.07 -5.92
C GLY A 62 8.49 -13.01 -4.80
N ASN A 63 9.21 -13.10 -3.67
CA ASN A 63 8.82 -13.99 -2.58
C ASN A 63 7.44 -13.67 -2.01
N SER A 64 7.08 -12.39 -1.90
CA SER A 64 5.73 -11.98 -1.46
C SER A 64 4.64 -12.52 -2.37
N GLU A 65 4.80 -12.45 -3.70
CA GLU A 65 3.84 -13.00 -4.65
C GLU A 65 3.72 -14.53 -4.54
N VAL A 66 4.83 -15.24 -4.30
CA VAL A 66 4.82 -16.70 -4.08
C VAL A 66 4.02 -17.06 -2.81
N ILE A 67 4.22 -16.31 -1.72
CA ILE A 67 3.48 -16.52 -0.47
C ILE A 67 1.98 -16.24 -0.66
N VAL A 68 1.64 -15.12 -1.33
CA VAL A 68 0.25 -14.79 -1.69
C VAL A 68 -0.35 -15.89 -2.53
N GLY A 69 0.35 -16.39 -3.57
CA GLY A 69 -0.11 -17.50 -4.41
C GLY A 69 -0.40 -18.78 -3.63
N GLN A 70 0.39 -19.07 -2.59
CA GLN A 70 0.10 -20.21 -1.69
C GLN A 70 -1.15 -19.99 -0.84
N ALA A 71 -1.36 -18.77 -0.33
CA ALA A 71 -2.55 -18.40 0.43
C ALA A 71 -3.82 -18.45 -0.44
N LEU A 72 -3.74 -18.02 -1.71
CA LEU A 72 -4.86 -18.04 -2.65
C LEU A 72 -5.40 -19.45 -2.89
N LYS A 73 -4.58 -20.49 -2.78
CA LYS A 73 -5.04 -21.91 -2.86
C LYS A 73 -5.99 -22.29 -1.73
N LYS A 74 -6.02 -21.53 -0.62
CA LYS A 74 -6.88 -21.77 0.54
C LYS A 74 -8.11 -20.84 0.55
N LEU A 75 -8.24 -19.95 -0.43
CA LEU A 75 -9.27 -18.91 -0.49
C LEU A 75 -10.12 -19.03 -1.75
N PRO A 76 -11.41 -18.66 -1.70
CA PRO A 76 -12.23 -18.59 -2.90
C PRO A 76 -11.73 -17.44 -3.79
N ARG A 77 -11.15 -17.77 -4.95
CA ARG A 77 -10.50 -16.79 -5.86
C ARG A 77 -11.41 -15.60 -6.21
N ASN A 78 -12.69 -15.83 -6.40
CA ASN A 78 -13.66 -14.80 -6.80
C ASN A 78 -13.98 -13.80 -5.69
N ASP A 79 -13.64 -14.11 -4.44
CA ASP A 79 -13.84 -13.21 -3.30
C ASP A 79 -12.62 -12.33 -3.04
N ILE A 80 -11.52 -12.58 -3.76
CA ILE A 80 -10.23 -11.90 -3.55
C ILE A 80 -9.89 -11.01 -4.74
N VAL A 81 -9.54 -9.78 -4.46
CA VAL A 81 -8.92 -8.83 -5.39
C VAL A 81 -7.41 -8.88 -5.20
N VAL A 82 -6.71 -9.40 -6.18
CA VAL A 82 -5.25 -9.48 -6.18
C VAL A 82 -4.69 -8.25 -6.89
N GLU A 83 -3.85 -7.51 -6.17
CA GLU A 83 -3.11 -6.37 -6.70
C GLU A 83 -1.62 -6.69 -6.71
N THR A 84 -0.98 -6.47 -7.84
CA THR A 84 0.48 -6.48 -7.95
C THR A 84 0.97 -5.41 -8.90
N LYS A 85 2.29 -5.29 -9.03
CA LYS A 85 2.91 -4.12 -9.65
C LYS A 85 3.93 -4.51 -10.73
N CYS A 86 4.30 -3.53 -11.57
CA CYS A 86 5.42 -3.65 -12.52
C CYS A 86 6.36 -2.45 -12.44
N GLY A 87 7.48 -2.55 -13.13
CA GLY A 87 8.43 -1.46 -13.30
C GLY A 87 9.54 -1.42 -12.27
N ILE A 88 9.64 -2.41 -11.37
CA ILE A 88 10.82 -2.63 -10.50
C ILE A 88 11.38 -4.00 -10.78
N VAL A 89 12.51 -4.04 -11.45
CA VAL A 89 13.15 -5.26 -11.95
C VAL A 89 14.55 -5.47 -11.39
N TRP A 90 15.04 -6.71 -11.40
CA TRP A 90 16.40 -7.07 -10.93
C TRP A 90 17.10 -8.05 -11.88
N GLU A 91 16.39 -8.61 -12.84
CA GLU A 91 16.92 -9.57 -13.81
C GLU A 91 17.28 -8.92 -15.15
N ARG A 92 16.93 -7.64 -15.29
CA ARG A 92 17.23 -6.83 -16.48
C ARG A 92 17.62 -5.42 -16.09
N THR A 93 18.26 -4.72 -17.03
CA THR A 93 18.73 -3.35 -16.81
C THR A 93 17.62 -2.31 -16.90
N GLY A 94 17.89 -1.14 -16.33
CA GLY A 94 16.99 0.02 -16.31
C GLY A 94 17.67 1.18 -15.60
N SER A 95 16.91 2.15 -15.16
CA SER A 95 17.40 3.21 -14.29
C SER A 95 17.57 2.71 -12.87
N LEU A 96 18.75 2.83 -12.28
CA LEU A 96 19.02 2.35 -10.93
C LEU A 96 18.00 2.93 -9.93
N PHE A 97 17.31 2.05 -9.21
CA PHE A 97 16.33 2.43 -8.20
C PHE A 97 16.88 2.28 -6.78
N ASN A 98 17.40 1.10 -6.45
CA ASN A 98 17.86 0.79 -5.11
C ASN A 98 18.83 -0.41 -5.12
N LYS A 99 19.45 -0.67 -3.98
CA LYS A 99 20.23 -1.87 -3.73
C LYS A 99 19.69 -2.59 -2.49
N VAL A 100 19.43 -3.88 -2.60
CA VAL A 100 18.94 -4.74 -1.50
C VAL A 100 19.89 -5.92 -1.35
N GLY A 101 20.67 -5.95 -0.28
CA GLY A 101 21.79 -6.87 -0.15
C GLY A 101 22.81 -6.61 -1.28
N ASP A 102 23.17 -7.66 -2.02
CA ASP A 102 24.09 -7.56 -3.16
C ASP A 102 23.39 -7.34 -4.50
N ARG A 103 22.05 -7.34 -4.54
CA ARG A 103 21.27 -7.17 -5.76
C ARG A 103 20.87 -5.72 -5.98
N GLN A 104 20.98 -5.27 -7.23
CA GLN A 104 20.45 -3.98 -7.67
C GLN A 104 19.04 -4.12 -8.19
N LEU A 105 18.19 -3.14 -7.89
CA LEU A 105 16.85 -2.98 -8.42
C LEU A 105 16.84 -1.79 -9.38
N TYR A 106 16.12 -1.94 -10.50
CA TYR A 106 16.05 -0.94 -11.55
C TYR A 106 14.60 -0.58 -11.85
N LYS A 107 14.37 0.67 -12.27
CA LYS A 107 13.11 1.10 -12.89
C LYS A 107 13.15 0.80 -14.38
N ASN A 108 12.16 0.07 -14.87
CA ASN A 108 12.01 -0.22 -16.28
C ASN A 108 10.52 -0.41 -16.61
N LEU A 109 9.94 0.52 -17.36
CA LEU A 109 8.55 0.48 -17.83
C LEU A 109 8.46 0.33 -19.35
N THR A 110 9.49 -0.21 -20.00
CA THR A 110 9.37 -0.52 -21.44
C THR A 110 8.26 -1.54 -21.66
N PRO A 111 7.55 -1.50 -22.79
CA PRO A 111 6.49 -2.45 -23.13
C PRO A 111 6.91 -3.90 -22.99
N GLU A 112 8.13 -4.23 -23.38
CA GLU A 112 8.70 -5.59 -23.24
C GLU A 112 8.83 -5.98 -21.77
N SER A 113 9.41 -5.10 -20.93
CA SER A 113 9.57 -5.35 -19.49
C SER A 113 8.21 -5.58 -18.82
N ILE A 114 7.22 -4.72 -19.06
CA ILE A 114 5.88 -4.85 -18.48
C ILE A 114 5.24 -6.19 -18.86
N ARG A 115 5.39 -6.63 -20.12
CA ARG A 115 4.85 -7.90 -20.59
C ARG A 115 5.51 -9.11 -19.93
N GLU A 116 6.83 -9.10 -19.77
CA GLU A 116 7.54 -10.16 -19.07
C GLU A 116 7.19 -10.18 -17.58
N GLU A 117 7.08 -9.03 -16.95
CA GLU A 117 6.72 -8.92 -15.51
C GLU A 117 5.32 -9.45 -15.22
N VAL A 118 4.31 -9.17 -16.07
CA VAL A 118 2.96 -9.68 -15.84
C VAL A 118 2.91 -11.20 -15.92
N GLU A 119 3.61 -11.82 -16.89
CA GLU A 119 3.67 -13.29 -17.01
C GLU A 119 4.33 -13.90 -15.78
N ALA A 120 5.47 -13.35 -15.36
CA ALA A 120 6.17 -13.83 -14.18
C ALA A 120 5.34 -13.67 -12.90
N SER A 121 4.57 -12.57 -12.76
CA SER A 121 3.65 -12.37 -11.63
C SER A 121 2.49 -13.34 -11.63
N LEU A 122 1.85 -13.58 -12.79
CA LEU A 122 0.79 -14.58 -12.95
C LEU A 122 1.28 -15.97 -12.53
N GLN A 123 2.51 -16.33 -12.94
CA GLN A 123 3.13 -17.61 -12.59
C GLN A 123 3.40 -17.71 -11.08
N ARG A 124 4.00 -16.69 -10.44
CA ARG A 124 4.30 -16.70 -8.99
C ARG A 124 3.03 -16.75 -8.15
N LEU A 125 2.01 -16.00 -8.55
CA LEU A 125 0.69 -15.96 -7.90
C LEU A 125 -0.13 -17.22 -8.15
N GLY A 126 0.13 -17.96 -9.24
CA GLY A 126 -0.63 -19.14 -9.65
C GLY A 126 -2.06 -18.82 -10.07
N ILE A 127 -2.26 -17.69 -10.75
CA ILE A 127 -3.56 -17.20 -11.25
C ILE A 127 -3.47 -16.84 -12.73
N ASP A 128 -4.60 -16.84 -13.43
CA ASP A 128 -4.67 -16.51 -14.86
C ASP A 128 -4.91 -15.02 -15.13
N THR A 129 -5.42 -14.28 -14.14
CA THR A 129 -5.76 -12.86 -14.27
C THR A 129 -5.46 -12.13 -12.98
N ILE A 130 -4.78 -10.99 -13.08
CA ILE A 130 -4.55 -10.02 -11.99
C ILE A 130 -5.71 -9.03 -11.98
N ASP A 131 -6.30 -8.76 -10.82
CA ASP A 131 -7.44 -7.83 -10.71
C ASP A 131 -7.01 -6.37 -10.84
N ILE A 132 -5.91 -5.98 -10.18
CA ILE A 132 -5.33 -4.63 -10.26
C ILE A 132 -3.85 -4.75 -10.60
N TYR A 133 -3.45 -4.19 -11.73
CA TYR A 133 -2.05 -4.14 -12.12
C TYR A 133 -1.58 -2.71 -12.21
N MET A 134 -0.52 -2.35 -11.46
CA MET A 134 -0.10 -0.96 -11.38
C MET A 134 1.39 -0.78 -11.63
N THR A 135 1.74 0.40 -12.12
CA THR A 135 3.14 0.82 -12.15
C THR A 135 3.60 1.13 -10.73
N HIS A 136 4.71 0.55 -10.28
CA HIS A 136 5.23 0.72 -8.91
C HIS A 136 5.88 2.10 -8.70
N TRP A 137 6.62 2.55 -9.70
CA TRP A 137 7.23 3.88 -9.84
C TRP A 137 7.27 4.26 -11.31
N GLN A 138 7.23 5.55 -11.59
CA GLN A 138 7.41 6.02 -12.95
C GLN A 138 8.85 5.84 -13.41
N SER A 139 9.04 5.61 -14.71
CA SER A 139 10.35 5.53 -15.34
C SER A 139 11.06 6.89 -15.28
N VAL A 140 12.38 6.85 -15.26
CA VAL A 140 13.26 8.02 -15.27
C VAL A 140 14.47 7.74 -16.16
N GLU A 141 15.20 8.80 -16.54
CA GLU A 141 16.47 8.61 -17.25
C GLU A 141 17.45 7.72 -16.48
N PRO A 142 18.31 6.93 -17.14
CA PRO A 142 18.49 6.83 -18.60
C PRO A 142 17.50 5.88 -19.31
N CYS A 143 16.64 5.14 -18.61
CA CYS A 143 15.65 4.22 -19.17
C CYS A 143 14.25 4.81 -19.05
N PHE A 144 14.05 5.98 -19.68
CA PHE A 144 12.76 6.66 -19.67
C PHE A 144 11.80 6.02 -20.68
N THR A 145 10.56 5.78 -20.24
CA THR A 145 9.44 5.34 -21.08
C THR A 145 8.30 6.35 -20.94
N PRO A 146 7.80 6.94 -22.02
CA PRO A 146 6.63 7.81 -21.97
C PRO A 146 5.41 7.13 -21.36
N ILE A 147 4.62 7.87 -20.58
CA ILE A 147 3.39 7.32 -19.96
C ILE A 147 2.44 6.79 -21.02
N ALA A 148 2.36 7.40 -22.20
CA ALA A 148 1.57 6.92 -23.32
C ALA A 148 1.88 5.45 -23.67
N GLU A 149 3.15 5.10 -23.85
CA GLU A 149 3.57 3.72 -24.17
C GLU A 149 3.28 2.75 -23.02
N THR A 150 3.45 3.19 -21.79
CA THR A 150 3.10 2.43 -20.60
C THR A 150 1.59 2.13 -20.58
N VAL A 151 0.75 3.15 -20.76
CA VAL A 151 -0.72 3.01 -20.76
C VAL A 151 -1.20 2.16 -21.92
N ASP A 152 -0.63 2.33 -23.13
CA ASP A 152 -0.96 1.50 -24.30
C ASP A 152 -0.67 0.01 -24.01
N THR A 153 0.45 -0.28 -23.37
CA THR A 153 0.82 -1.64 -22.98
C THR A 153 -0.14 -2.22 -21.94
N LEU A 154 -0.49 -1.46 -20.90
CA LEU A 154 -1.45 -1.89 -19.89
C LEU A 154 -2.85 -2.12 -20.49
N ASN A 155 -3.30 -1.25 -21.39
CA ASN A 155 -4.55 -1.42 -22.14
C ASN A 155 -4.54 -2.68 -23.01
N ALA A 156 -3.41 -3.02 -23.64
CA ALA A 156 -3.27 -4.26 -24.40
C ALA A 156 -3.39 -5.49 -23.48
N LEU A 157 -2.73 -5.48 -22.31
CA LEU A 157 -2.84 -6.55 -21.31
C LEU A 157 -4.28 -6.72 -20.78
N LYS A 158 -5.02 -5.61 -20.62
CA LYS A 158 -6.44 -5.62 -20.22
C LYS A 158 -7.29 -6.28 -21.31
N LYS A 159 -7.07 -5.95 -22.59
CA LYS A 159 -7.75 -6.59 -23.73
C LYS A 159 -7.41 -8.08 -23.87
N GLU A 160 -6.20 -8.49 -23.53
CA GLU A 160 -5.75 -9.87 -23.51
C GLU A 160 -6.33 -10.67 -22.32
N GLY A 161 -6.99 -10.00 -21.36
CA GLY A 161 -7.58 -10.62 -20.18
C GLY A 161 -6.57 -10.96 -19.08
N LYS A 162 -5.32 -10.48 -19.17
CA LYS A 162 -4.28 -10.71 -18.17
C LYS A 162 -4.44 -9.84 -16.94
N ILE A 163 -5.03 -8.64 -17.11
CA ILE A 163 -5.34 -7.71 -16.04
C ILE A 163 -6.77 -7.18 -16.17
N ARG A 164 -7.40 -6.75 -15.08
CA ARG A 164 -8.79 -6.24 -15.11
C ARG A 164 -8.87 -4.72 -14.93
N SER A 165 -7.94 -4.13 -14.20
CA SER A 165 -7.90 -2.68 -13.95
C SER A 165 -6.46 -2.17 -13.89
N ILE A 166 -6.30 -0.86 -14.07
CA ILE A 166 -5.01 -0.19 -14.18
C ILE A 166 -4.84 0.74 -12.98
N GLY A 167 -3.67 0.62 -12.32
CA GLY A 167 -3.26 1.50 -11.24
C GLY A 167 -1.88 2.12 -11.46
N ALA A 168 -1.56 3.11 -10.63
CA ALA A 168 -0.22 3.69 -10.59
C ALA A 168 0.16 4.09 -9.17
N ALA A 169 1.36 3.70 -8.73
CA ALA A 169 1.88 4.04 -7.42
C ALA A 169 2.97 5.13 -7.50
N ASN A 170 3.09 5.91 -6.42
CA ASN A 170 4.14 6.93 -6.28
C ASN A 170 4.16 7.95 -7.44
N ILE A 171 3.00 8.47 -7.78
CA ILE A 171 2.80 9.45 -8.85
C ILE A 171 2.36 10.80 -8.29
N ASP A 172 2.58 11.85 -9.07
CA ASP A 172 2.07 13.19 -8.81
C ASP A 172 0.85 13.53 -9.69
N ALA A 173 0.31 14.72 -9.51
CA ALA A 173 -0.86 15.19 -10.25
C ALA A 173 -0.59 15.35 -11.77
N GLY A 174 0.65 15.66 -12.15
CA GLY A 174 1.06 15.72 -13.56
C GLY A 174 0.97 14.34 -14.22
N HIS A 175 1.47 13.31 -13.53
CA HIS A 175 1.35 11.93 -13.99
C HIS A 175 -0.13 11.49 -14.09
N ILE A 176 -1.00 11.79 -13.10
CA ILE A 176 -2.43 11.45 -13.20
C ILE A 176 -3.04 12.04 -14.46
N ARG A 177 -2.82 13.34 -14.71
CA ARG A 177 -3.35 14.01 -15.90
C ARG A 177 -2.83 13.37 -17.20
N GLU A 178 -1.57 12.90 -17.19
CA GLU A 178 -0.99 12.24 -18.35
C GLU A 178 -1.59 10.84 -18.55
N TYR A 179 -1.76 10.03 -17.51
CA TYR A 179 -2.47 8.76 -17.62
C TYR A 179 -3.87 8.91 -18.20
N LEU A 180 -4.64 9.90 -17.72
CA LEU A 180 -6.01 10.16 -18.16
C LEU A 180 -6.14 10.64 -19.60
N LYS A 181 -5.06 11.18 -20.22
CA LYS A 181 -5.05 11.51 -21.65
C LYS A 181 -4.97 10.29 -22.54
N HIS A 182 -4.36 9.20 -22.06
CA HIS A 182 -4.04 8.02 -22.86
C HIS A 182 -4.90 6.81 -22.53
N GLY A 183 -5.64 6.83 -21.40
CA GLY A 183 -6.49 5.73 -21.01
C GLY A 183 -7.19 5.95 -19.67
N GLU A 184 -7.58 4.83 -19.06
CA GLU A 184 -8.19 4.80 -17.73
C GLU A 184 -7.11 4.71 -16.65
N LEU A 185 -7.38 5.32 -15.50
CA LEU A 185 -6.64 5.15 -14.27
C LEU A 185 -7.66 4.93 -13.15
N ASP A 186 -7.80 3.69 -12.70
CA ASP A 186 -8.84 3.30 -11.77
C ASP A 186 -8.48 3.58 -10.31
N ILE A 187 -7.16 3.47 -9.99
CA ILE A 187 -6.64 3.55 -8.63
C ILE A 187 -5.21 4.10 -8.62
N ILE A 188 -4.90 4.92 -7.63
CA ILE A 188 -3.52 5.29 -7.31
C ILE A 188 -3.12 4.73 -5.95
N GLN A 189 -1.80 4.48 -5.77
CA GLN A 189 -1.25 4.11 -4.47
C GLN A 189 -0.25 5.18 -4.01
N ALA A 190 -0.53 5.82 -2.88
CA ALA A 190 0.24 6.95 -2.35
C ALA A 190 0.50 6.82 -0.86
N LYS A 191 1.61 7.40 -0.37
CA LYS A 191 1.89 7.48 1.05
C LYS A 191 0.90 8.44 1.73
N TYR A 192 0.31 8.00 2.83
CA TYR A 192 -0.56 8.84 3.64
C TYR A 192 -0.69 8.32 5.07
N SER A 193 -0.50 9.22 6.00
CA SER A 193 -0.74 9.00 7.42
C SER A 193 -1.11 10.32 8.07
N ILE A 194 -1.47 10.30 9.34
CA ILE A 194 -1.70 11.55 10.09
C ILE A 194 -0.43 12.41 10.21
N LEU A 195 0.77 11.82 10.07
CA LEU A 195 2.06 12.50 10.09
C LEU A 195 2.56 12.92 8.69
N ASP A 196 2.05 12.32 7.63
CA ASP A 196 2.40 12.64 6.23
C ASP A 196 1.12 12.89 5.44
N ARG A 197 0.78 14.17 5.28
CA ARG A 197 -0.49 14.62 4.69
C ARG A 197 -0.33 15.28 3.31
N ALA A 198 0.83 15.11 2.65
CA ALA A 198 1.08 15.72 1.34
C ALA A 198 0.02 15.35 0.29
N LEU A 199 -0.59 14.16 0.41
CA LEU A 199 -1.69 13.69 -0.44
C LEU A 199 -2.89 14.66 -0.49
N GLU A 200 -3.17 15.38 0.60
CA GLU A 200 -4.34 16.26 0.74
C GLU A 200 -4.26 17.51 -0.14
N GLY A 201 -3.05 17.93 -0.53
CA GLY A 201 -2.83 19.17 -1.27
C GLY A 201 -3.44 19.16 -2.66
N GLU A 202 -2.99 18.27 -3.54
CA GLU A 202 -3.42 18.24 -4.94
C GLU A 202 -3.96 16.86 -5.36
N LEU A 203 -3.33 15.78 -4.90
CA LEU A 203 -3.63 14.42 -5.36
C LEU A 203 -5.04 13.97 -4.97
N LEU A 204 -5.41 14.09 -3.70
CA LEU A 204 -6.72 13.63 -3.23
C LEU A 204 -7.87 14.40 -3.90
N PRO A 205 -7.85 15.74 -3.99
CA PRO A 205 -8.87 16.49 -4.74
C PRO A 205 -8.97 16.09 -6.22
N LEU A 206 -7.82 15.88 -6.88
CA LEU A 206 -7.79 15.47 -8.29
C LEU A 206 -8.39 14.07 -8.48
N CYS A 207 -8.07 13.14 -7.59
CA CYS A 207 -8.68 11.79 -7.59
C CYS A 207 -10.18 11.84 -7.36
N GLN A 208 -10.65 12.68 -6.42
CA GLN A 208 -12.08 12.86 -6.15
C GLN A 208 -12.83 13.40 -7.37
N GLN A 209 -12.25 14.36 -8.10
CA GLN A 209 -12.84 14.92 -9.32
C GLN A 209 -12.98 13.90 -10.46
N ASN A 210 -12.09 12.91 -10.51
CA ASN A 210 -12.03 11.91 -11.58
C ASN A 210 -12.55 10.53 -11.16
N GLY A 211 -13.06 10.35 -9.93
CA GLY A 211 -13.54 9.07 -9.44
C GLY A 211 -12.46 8.00 -9.26
N ILE A 212 -11.18 8.43 -9.11
CA ILE A 212 -10.03 7.55 -8.92
C ILE A 212 -9.95 7.14 -7.45
N ILE A 213 -9.83 5.85 -7.18
CA ILE A 213 -9.61 5.34 -5.82
C ILE A 213 -8.21 5.73 -5.36
N VAL A 214 -8.10 6.15 -4.11
CA VAL A 214 -6.80 6.43 -3.46
C VAL A 214 -6.52 5.32 -2.45
N GLN A 215 -5.58 4.45 -2.79
CA GLN A 215 -5.07 3.44 -1.89
C GLN A 215 -3.88 4.01 -1.12
N VAL A 216 -3.97 4.04 0.19
CA VAL A 216 -2.91 4.65 0.99
C VAL A 216 -2.03 3.60 1.65
N TYR A 217 -0.72 3.77 1.52
CA TYR A 217 0.27 2.89 2.16
C TYR A 217 1.03 3.59 3.29
N SER A 218 1.67 2.80 4.16
CA SER A 218 2.33 3.26 5.39
C SER A 218 1.42 4.06 6.34
N PRO A 219 0.14 3.66 6.53
CA PRO A 219 -0.80 4.42 7.34
C PRO A 219 -0.39 4.53 8.82
N LEU A 220 0.42 3.58 9.29
CA LEU A 220 0.98 3.55 10.65
C LEU A 220 2.47 3.95 10.72
N GLU A 221 2.99 4.67 9.70
CA GLU A 221 4.39 5.09 9.61
C GLU A 221 5.35 3.94 9.94
N GLN A 222 5.20 2.81 9.24
CA GLN A 222 6.02 1.60 9.44
C GLN A 222 6.05 1.11 10.90
N GLY A 223 4.96 1.30 11.61
CA GLY A 223 4.77 0.84 13.00
C GLY A 223 5.02 1.91 14.06
N LEU A 224 5.43 3.13 13.73
CA LEU A 224 5.61 4.20 14.72
C LEU A 224 4.29 4.57 15.40
N LEU A 225 3.18 4.60 14.66
CA LEU A 225 1.84 4.93 15.17
C LEU A 225 1.11 3.74 15.82
N THR A 226 1.81 2.67 16.17
CA THR A 226 1.21 1.54 16.91
C THR A 226 1.26 1.71 18.43
N GLY A 227 2.13 2.60 18.93
CA GLY A 227 2.37 2.74 20.38
C GLY A 227 3.16 1.58 20.99
N THR A 228 3.69 0.66 20.17
CA THR A 228 4.47 -0.50 20.66
C THR A 228 5.99 -0.28 20.62
N ILE A 229 6.45 0.75 19.93
CA ILE A 229 7.87 1.11 19.84
C ILE A 229 8.30 1.76 21.16
N GLY A 230 9.31 1.19 21.83
CA GLY A 230 9.86 1.72 23.07
C GLY A 230 10.75 2.94 22.86
N ARG A 231 10.89 3.77 23.92
CA ARG A 231 11.71 5.01 23.86
C ARG A 231 13.19 4.77 23.54
N ASP A 232 13.70 3.56 23.81
CA ASP A 232 15.11 3.19 23.52
C ASP A 232 15.30 2.48 22.18
N TYR A 233 14.24 2.44 21.35
CA TYR A 233 14.30 1.82 20.04
C TYR A 233 15.33 2.49 19.13
N VAL A 234 16.15 1.66 18.46
CA VAL A 234 17.13 2.10 17.44
C VAL A 234 16.61 1.66 16.07
N PRO A 235 16.30 2.62 15.18
CA PRO A 235 15.78 2.29 13.86
C PRO A 235 16.79 1.57 12.98
N GLY A 236 16.34 0.51 12.29
CA GLY A 236 17.13 -0.25 11.31
C GLY A 236 16.30 -0.56 10.07
N GLY A 237 16.91 -1.16 9.05
CA GLY A 237 16.23 -1.56 7.82
C GLY A 237 15.50 -0.40 7.13
N ALA A 238 14.25 -0.60 6.78
CA ALA A 238 13.41 0.39 6.10
C ALA A 238 13.15 1.67 6.91
N ARG A 239 13.41 1.67 8.21
CA ARG A 239 13.16 2.79 9.15
C ARG A 239 14.37 3.70 9.35
N ALA A 240 15.60 3.22 9.07
CA ALA A 240 16.86 3.83 9.49
C ALA A 240 17.01 5.32 9.10
N ASN A 241 16.51 5.70 7.92
CA ASN A 241 16.70 7.05 7.36
C ASN A 241 15.38 7.84 7.27
N LYS A 242 14.34 7.42 7.98
CA LYS A 242 13.05 8.12 7.95
C LYS A 242 13.02 9.27 8.95
N VAL A 243 12.49 10.41 8.54
CA VAL A 243 12.45 11.63 9.36
C VAL A 243 11.75 11.41 10.71
N TRP A 244 10.63 10.67 10.72
CA TRP A 244 9.89 10.37 11.94
C TRP A 244 10.60 9.36 12.86
N PHE A 245 11.61 8.64 12.36
CA PHE A 245 12.44 7.76 13.18
C PHE A 245 13.73 8.42 13.67
N GLN A 246 13.99 9.68 13.36
CA GLN A 246 14.99 10.46 14.06
C GLN A 246 14.60 10.59 15.53
N ARG A 247 15.57 10.45 16.43
CA ARG A 247 15.34 10.32 17.88
C ARG A 247 14.37 11.37 18.45
N GLU A 248 14.60 12.63 18.14
CA GLU A 248 13.77 13.73 18.66
C GLU A 248 12.33 13.64 18.15
N ASN A 249 12.14 13.44 16.84
CA ASN A 249 10.82 13.33 16.23
C ASN A 249 10.06 12.11 16.74
N MET A 250 10.77 10.97 16.87
CA MET A 250 10.19 9.72 17.37
C MET A 250 9.64 9.90 18.79
N LEU A 251 10.39 10.57 19.69
CA LEU A 251 9.94 10.82 21.07
C LEU A 251 8.72 11.74 21.11
N ARG A 252 8.70 12.80 20.30
CA ARG A 252 7.54 13.71 20.19
C ARG A 252 6.28 12.96 19.69
N VAL A 253 6.43 12.08 18.72
CA VAL A 253 5.31 11.22 18.27
C VAL A 253 4.82 10.32 19.40
N MET A 254 5.73 9.71 20.16
CA MET A 254 5.35 8.88 21.30
C MET A 254 4.57 9.67 22.36
N ASP A 255 5.00 10.90 22.66
CA ASP A 255 4.31 11.77 23.62
C ASP A 255 2.89 12.10 23.08
N MET A 256 2.73 12.43 21.80
CA MET A 256 1.42 12.62 21.17
C MET A 256 0.53 11.36 21.28
N LEU A 257 1.09 10.16 21.09
CA LEU A 257 0.33 8.92 21.21
C LEU A 257 -0.16 8.66 22.65
N GLU A 258 0.58 9.08 23.66
CA GLU A 258 0.10 9.05 25.05
C GLU A 258 -1.11 9.98 25.26
N GLU A 259 -1.11 11.15 24.61
CA GLU A 259 -2.24 12.08 24.64
C GLU A 259 -3.49 11.52 23.91
N TRP A 260 -3.36 10.52 23.04
CA TRP A 260 -4.50 9.85 22.39
C TRP A 260 -5.21 8.82 23.30
N ARG A 261 -4.65 8.44 24.45
CA ARG A 261 -5.26 7.43 25.33
C ARG A 261 -6.70 7.75 25.76
N PRO A 262 -7.07 9.02 26.07
CA PRO A 262 -8.47 9.36 26.35
C PRO A 262 -9.40 9.09 25.15
N LEU A 263 -8.93 9.35 23.92
CA LEU A 263 -9.69 9.03 22.70
C LEU A 263 -9.81 7.52 22.50
N CYS A 264 -8.73 6.76 22.73
CA CYS A 264 -8.77 5.30 22.67
C CYS A 264 -9.80 4.74 23.69
N ALA A 265 -9.85 5.29 24.91
CA ALA A 265 -10.86 4.92 25.90
C ALA A 265 -12.27 5.29 25.46
N LYS A 266 -12.47 6.49 24.88
CA LYS A 266 -13.77 6.96 24.35
C LYS A 266 -14.32 6.05 23.25
N TYR A 267 -13.44 5.57 22.35
CA TYR A 267 -13.84 4.75 21.20
C TYR A 267 -13.64 3.24 21.45
N HIS A 268 -13.21 2.85 22.66
CA HIS A 268 -12.90 1.45 23.01
C HIS A 268 -11.98 0.75 22.02
N CYS A 269 -10.91 1.43 21.60
CA CYS A 269 -10.01 0.96 20.55
C CYS A 269 -8.53 1.11 20.93
N THR A 270 -7.66 0.49 20.13
CA THR A 270 -6.21 0.63 20.22
C THR A 270 -5.71 1.88 19.51
N ILE A 271 -4.50 2.33 19.82
CA ILE A 271 -3.85 3.46 19.13
C ILE A 271 -3.79 3.23 17.61
N PRO A 272 -3.32 2.06 17.10
CA PRO A 272 -3.31 1.82 15.65
C PRO A 272 -4.70 1.85 15.04
N ALA A 273 -5.70 1.28 15.67
CA ALA A 273 -7.07 1.33 15.16
C ALA A 273 -7.60 2.78 15.06
N LEU A 274 -7.28 3.62 16.05
CA LEU A 274 -7.65 5.04 16.03
C LEU A 274 -6.94 5.80 14.89
N ALA A 275 -5.62 5.56 14.68
CA ALA A 275 -4.87 6.16 13.58
C ALA A 275 -5.42 5.75 12.20
N LEU A 276 -5.78 4.48 12.02
CA LEU A 276 -6.36 3.98 10.78
C LEU A 276 -7.78 4.55 10.55
N ALA A 277 -8.60 4.66 11.61
CA ALA A 277 -9.93 5.27 11.55
C ALA A 277 -9.87 6.75 11.13
N TRP A 278 -8.85 7.48 11.60
CA TRP A 278 -8.61 8.86 11.18
C TRP A 278 -8.41 8.96 9.66
N ILE A 279 -7.62 8.09 9.06
CA ILE A 279 -7.40 8.05 7.61
C ILE A 279 -8.70 7.75 6.86
N LEU A 280 -9.44 6.74 7.29
CA LEU A 280 -10.71 6.33 6.67
C LEU A 280 -11.77 7.44 6.71
N LYS A 281 -11.69 8.33 7.67
CA LYS A 281 -12.57 9.49 7.81
C LYS A 281 -12.34 10.56 6.74
N GLN A 282 -11.15 10.64 6.14
CA GLN A 282 -10.79 11.75 5.24
C GLN A 282 -11.50 11.70 3.88
N SER A 283 -11.83 10.50 3.36
CA SER A 283 -12.57 10.36 2.10
C SER A 283 -13.20 8.98 1.95
N ASP A 284 -14.35 8.92 1.30
CA ASP A 284 -14.99 7.66 0.91
C ASP A 284 -14.27 6.94 -0.24
N LEU A 285 -13.40 7.63 -0.98
CA LEU A 285 -12.57 7.07 -2.03
C LEU A 285 -11.24 6.50 -1.50
N ILE A 286 -10.97 6.57 -0.20
CA ILE A 286 -9.78 5.98 0.39
C ILE A 286 -10.02 4.51 0.71
N THR A 287 -9.13 3.65 0.24
CA THR A 287 -8.85 2.33 0.81
C THR A 287 -7.45 2.35 1.40
N LEU A 288 -7.23 1.77 2.56
CA LEU A 288 -5.91 1.77 3.18
C LEU A 288 -5.27 0.39 3.15
N LEU A 289 -3.96 0.36 2.93
CA LEU A 289 -3.15 -0.85 3.06
C LEU A 289 -2.59 -0.93 4.47
N SER A 290 -3.13 -1.82 5.26
CA SER A 290 -2.58 -2.15 6.57
C SER A 290 -1.64 -3.34 6.44
N GLY A 291 -0.36 -3.16 6.77
CA GLY A 291 0.58 -4.26 6.91
C GLY A 291 0.26 -5.05 8.18
N ALA A 292 0.36 -6.37 8.09
CA ALA A 292 0.28 -7.26 9.24
C ALA A 292 1.22 -8.45 9.02
N THR A 293 1.80 -8.96 10.10
CA THR A 293 2.72 -10.11 10.12
C THR A 293 2.18 -11.25 10.96
N SER A 294 0.99 -11.09 11.53
CA SER A 294 0.25 -12.14 12.25
C SER A 294 -1.26 -11.96 12.11
N PRO A 295 -2.04 -13.04 12.28
CA PRO A 295 -3.51 -12.98 12.29
C PRO A 295 -4.07 -12.01 13.33
N GLU A 296 -3.44 -11.88 14.48
CA GLU A 296 -3.83 -10.96 15.57
C GLU A 296 -3.79 -9.52 15.10
N GLN A 297 -2.69 -9.11 14.43
CA GLN A 297 -2.55 -7.75 13.90
C GLN A 297 -3.61 -7.42 12.84
N VAL A 298 -4.03 -8.41 12.04
CA VAL A 298 -5.13 -8.24 11.09
C VAL A 298 -6.42 -7.89 11.82
N ARG A 299 -6.77 -8.65 12.86
CA ARG A 299 -7.98 -8.40 13.67
C ARG A 299 -7.95 -7.00 14.30
N GLU A 300 -6.84 -6.67 14.97
CA GLU A 300 -6.67 -5.34 15.58
C GLU A 300 -6.81 -4.20 14.56
N ASN A 301 -6.20 -4.34 13.38
CA ASN A 301 -6.29 -3.31 12.34
C ASN A 301 -7.73 -3.15 11.81
N THR A 302 -8.49 -4.24 11.69
CA THR A 302 -9.88 -4.20 11.21
C THR A 302 -10.85 -3.53 12.17
N ASP A 303 -10.51 -3.42 13.45
CA ASP A 303 -11.31 -2.66 14.43
C ASP A 303 -11.50 -1.20 13.99
N ALA A 304 -10.52 -0.63 13.27
CA ALA A 304 -10.61 0.72 12.71
C ALA A 304 -11.86 0.96 11.85
N LEU A 305 -12.37 -0.09 11.20
CA LEU A 305 -13.55 -0.01 10.31
C LEU A 305 -14.88 0.17 11.07
N THR A 306 -14.86 -0.07 12.38
CA THR A 306 -16.04 0.07 13.25
C THR A 306 -16.07 1.41 13.99
N ILE A 307 -14.97 2.17 13.98
CA ILE A 307 -14.83 3.42 14.72
C ILE A 307 -15.53 4.56 13.95
N ALA A 308 -16.59 5.11 14.52
CA ALA A 308 -17.27 6.30 14.01
C ALA A 308 -16.64 7.57 14.63
N LEU A 309 -15.42 7.90 14.18
CA LEU A 309 -14.68 9.07 14.66
C LEU A 309 -15.45 10.37 14.35
N THR A 310 -15.68 11.21 15.37
CA THR A 310 -16.35 12.51 15.19
C THR A 310 -15.46 13.51 14.43
N ASP A 311 -16.07 14.57 13.87
CA ASP A 311 -15.30 15.62 13.19
C ASP A 311 -14.41 16.37 14.18
N GLU A 312 -14.91 16.61 15.38
CA GLU A 312 -14.18 17.28 16.47
C GLU A 312 -12.91 16.48 16.87
N ASP A 313 -13.06 15.17 17.13
CA ASP A 313 -11.92 14.34 17.53
C ASP A 313 -10.95 14.15 16.37
N SER A 314 -11.43 14.05 15.14
CA SER A 314 -10.57 13.99 13.95
C SER A 314 -9.75 15.25 13.78
N LEU A 315 -10.35 16.43 14.04
CA LEU A 315 -9.65 17.71 14.01
C LEU A 315 -8.62 17.80 15.14
N LEU A 316 -9.00 17.43 16.36
CA LEU A 316 -8.09 17.40 17.52
C LEU A 316 -6.84 16.56 17.24
N MET A 317 -7.03 15.33 16.71
CA MET A 317 -5.90 14.47 16.33
C MET A 317 -5.00 15.11 15.25
N ARG A 318 -5.61 15.78 14.28
CA ARG A 318 -4.90 16.53 13.24
C ARG A 318 -4.06 17.67 13.84
N GLU A 319 -4.63 18.48 14.73
CA GLU A 319 -3.95 19.59 15.37
C GLU A 319 -2.73 19.12 16.19
N MET A 320 -2.88 18.02 16.96
CA MET A 320 -1.77 17.38 17.67
C MET A 320 -0.64 16.96 16.71
N ALA A 321 -0.99 16.36 15.56
CA ALA A 321 0.00 15.92 14.58
C ALA A 321 0.68 17.12 13.86
N VAL A 322 -0.07 18.20 13.55
CA VAL A 322 0.47 19.43 12.96
C VAL A 322 1.46 20.10 13.91
N ALA A 323 1.18 20.09 15.22
CA ALA A 323 2.10 20.65 16.24
C ALA A 323 3.47 19.94 16.31
N LEU A 324 3.58 18.75 15.69
CA LEU A 324 4.84 18.01 15.59
C LEU A 324 5.73 18.46 14.43
N ASP A 325 5.35 19.46 13.65
CA ASP A 325 6.05 19.86 12.42
C ASP A 325 7.56 19.61 12.50
N THR A 326 8.04 18.80 11.55
CA THR A 326 9.46 18.50 11.42
C THR A 326 10.17 19.76 10.95
N LYS A 327 11.05 20.28 11.80
CA LYS A 327 11.96 21.36 11.42
C LYS A 327 13.04 20.85 10.48
#